data_13a4f0c657bc5e59e8ca681c4acc0f81
#
_entry.id   13a4f0c657bc5e59e8ca681c4acc0f81
#
_cell.length_a   1.000
_cell.length_b   1.000
_cell.length_c   1.000
_cell.angle_alpha   90.00
_cell.angle_beta   90.00
_cell.angle_gamma   90.00
#
_symmetry.space_group_name_H-M   'P 1'
#
loop_
_entity.id
_entity.type
_entity.pdbx_description
1 polymer ?
#
loop_
_entity_poly.entity_id
_entity_poly.type
_entity_poly.pdbx_seq_one_letter_code
_entity_poly.pdbx_strand_id
1 'polypeptide(L)'
;MDLNKISATIIVKNAQNTILKCLNSLKEFDEIILLDNESTDDTIKIAQDFQLKYNNLKIYKSEFIGFGPLKNLALSYTKNDWVLSIDADEILEKECIEELKKLDLKPNNILALPRKNLYQGEWVKACGWWPDFVWRIFNKTHTHFNKNLVHESLEIFENTEKIYLRHGLKHYAFNNIAHLIEKMQYYSTLWANQNLHKKSSICKANLRAIWTFIRNYFFKKGFVYGYKGFIISICNALGAFFKYMKLYELQNKKPKNCALIITTYNQKERLALVLDSIKHLSLMPDEVIIADDGSKNDTADLIKKYQENFPCELKHVWQEDLGFRAAKSRNNAIKASHCEYIILIDGDMILEKDFIKDHLKFSQKGLILQGSRTILNENESDKILENQNFKLAFNKKGFKNQKNNFLAKVIYKFSKIDKKIFKKTTLVKGSKTCNMSFYKQDFEVIEGFNENFIGWGREDSEFVARFLFSNGIFRRIKFSALAYHIYHQENDKNMLQGNHEIYLDTIKNQKTTWRN
;
A
#
# COMPACT_ATOMS: atom_id res chain seq x y z
N MET A 1 37.23 1.79 -21.42
CA MET A 1 35.96 2.42 -21.84
C MET A 1 36.19 3.87 -22.23
N ASP A 2 35.59 4.36 -23.32
CA ASP A 2 35.73 5.74 -23.78
C ASP A 2 34.65 6.62 -23.16
N LEU A 3 35.02 7.65 -22.40
CA LEU A 3 34.09 8.58 -21.76
C LEU A 3 33.24 9.35 -22.78
N ASN A 4 33.71 9.54 -24.01
CA ASN A 4 32.95 10.14 -25.12
C ASN A 4 31.79 9.27 -25.62
N LYS A 5 31.56 8.11 -25.00
CA LYS A 5 30.45 7.19 -25.28
C LYS A 5 29.56 6.93 -24.05
N ILE A 6 29.64 7.80 -23.03
CA ILE A 6 28.88 7.72 -21.81
C ILE A 6 28.06 9.00 -21.61
N SER A 7 26.77 8.86 -21.38
CA SER A 7 25.93 9.94 -20.89
C SER A 7 25.79 9.87 -19.37
N ALA A 8 25.99 10.98 -18.67
CA ALA A 8 25.66 11.06 -17.23
C ALA A 8 24.22 11.57 -17.05
N THR A 9 23.45 10.98 -16.14
CA THR A 9 22.10 11.43 -15.79
C THR A 9 22.01 11.84 -14.34
N ILE A 10 21.42 13.00 -14.06
CA ILE A 10 21.22 13.56 -12.72
C ILE A 10 19.75 13.92 -12.57
N ILE A 11 19.08 13.41 -11.52
CA ILE A 11 17.80 13.96 -11.06
C ILE A 11 18.11 14.93 -9.93
N VAL A 12 17.49 16.11 -9.97
CA VAL A 12 17.78 17.15 -8.99
C VAL A 12 16.51 17.81 -8.45
N LYS A 13 16.51 18.11 -7.17
CA LYS A 13 15.60 19.04 -6.50
C LYS A 13 16.31 19.70 -5.33
N ASN A 14 16.45 21.03 -5.37
CA ASN A 14 17.03 21.85 -4.30
C ASN A 14 18.42 21.37 -3.84
N ALA A 15 19.40 21.40 -4.75
CA ALA A 15 20.78 20.95 -4.53
C ALA A 15 21.83 22.05 -4.74
N GLN A 16 21.49 23.33 -4.52
CA GLN A 16 22.38 24.47 -4.76
C GLN A 16 23.78 24.34 -4.11
N ASN A 17 23.88 23.63 -2.99
CA ASN A 17 25.15 23.46 -2.26
C ASN A 17 26.08 22.38 -2.83
N THR A 18 25.57 21.48 -3.68
CA THR A 18 26.30 20.31 -4.15
C THR A 18 26.37 20.19 -5.66
N ILE A 19 25.36 20.71 -6.37
CA ILE A 19 25.22 20.52 -7.83
C ILE A 19 26.44 20.95 -8.64
N LEU A 20 27.08 22.09 -8.30
CA LEU A 20 28.27 22.55 -9.01
C LEU A 20 29.44 21.56 -8.88
N LYS A 21 29.63 20.97 -7.70
CA LYS A 21 30.68 19.96 -7.46
C LYS A 21 30.37 18.67 -8.22
N CYS A 22 29.10 18.25 -8.26
CA CYS A 22 28.66 17.11 -9.02
C CYS A 22 28.94 17.32 -10.51
N LEU A 23 28.47 18.41 -11.12
CA LEU A 23 28.68 18.75 -12.53
C LEU A 23 30.18 18.83 -12.89
N ASN A 24 31.00 19.47 -12.05
CA ASN A 24 32.43 19.54 -12.27
C ASN A 24 33.14 18.18 -12.31
N SER A 25 32.60 17.17 -11.57
CA SER A 25 33.16 15.82 -11.61
C SER A 25 32.79 15.06 -12.88
N LEU A 26 31.83 15.55 -13.65
CA LEU A 26 31.31 14.93 -14.88
C LEU A 26 31.70 15.66 -16.17
N LYS A 27 32.48 16.73 -16.09
CA LYS A 27 32.82 17.59 -17.25
C LYS A 27 33.50 16.87 -18.40
N GLU A 28 34.18 15.73 -18.15
CA GLU A 28 34.84 14.91 -19.15
C GLU A 28 33.88 13.93 -19.88
N PHE A 29 32.64 13.79 -19.42
CA PHE A 29 31.66 12.93 -20.08
C PHE A 29 31.10 13.62 -21.33
N ASP A 30 30.73 12.80 -22.32
CA ASP A 30 30.21 13.28 -23.61
C ASP A 30 28.91 14.09 -23.47
N GLU A 31 28.09 13.71 -22.52
CA GLU A 31 26.78 14.34 -22.28
C GLU A 31 26.39 14.24 -20.81
N ILE A 32 25.78 15.31 -20.30
CA ILE A 32 25.17 15.36 -18.98
C ILE A 32 23.71 15.74 -19.15
N ILE A 33 22.79 14.89 -18.70
CA ILE A 33 21.35 15.16 -18.65
C ILE A 33 20.99 15.52 -17.21
N LEU A 34 20.58 16.75 -16.97
CA LEU A 34 20.04 17.22 -15.69
C LEU A 34 18.53 17.28 -15.80
N LEU A 35 17.83 16.47 -15.03
CA LEU A 35 16.37 16.47 -14.93
C LEU A 35 15.94 17.16 -13.63
N ASP A 36 15.48 18.39 -13.74
CA ASP A 36 14.99 19.19 -12.61
C ASP A 36 13.58 18.77 -12.23
N ASN A 37 13.42 18.43 -10.95
CA ASN A 37 12.15 18.11 -10.37
C ASN A 37 11.62 19.29 -9.53
N GLU A 38 11.35 20.43 -10.19
CA GLU A 38 10.77 21.63 -9.57
C GLU A 38 11.63 22.21 -8.43
N SER A 39 12.91 22.48 -8.68
CA SER A 39 13.77 23.20 -7.75
C SER A 39 13.31 24.64 -7.55
N THR A 40 13.34 25.10 -6.30
CA THR A 40 12.94 26.43 -5.86
C THR A 40 14.10 27.28 -5.33
N ASP A 41 15.31 26.71 -5.26
CA ASP A 41 16.55 27.35 -4.87
C ASP A 41 17.42 27.70 -6.11
N ASP A 42 18.65 28.14 -5.90
CA ASP A 42 19.55 28.53 -7.00
C ASP A 42 20.12 27.32 -7.82
N THR A 43 19.62 26.10 -7.62
CA THR A 43 20.14 24.90 -8.31
C THR A 43 20.18 25.07 -9.82
N ILE A 44 19.09 25.54 -10.42
CA ILE A 44 18.98 25.67 -11.88
C ILE A 44 19.84 26.80 -12.42
N LYS A 45 19.93 27.93 -11.71
CA LYS A 45 20.83 29.03 -12.06
C LYS A 45 22.28 28.56 -12.11
N ILE A 46 22.74 27.83 -11.10
CA ILE A 46 24.11 27.26 -11.05
C ILE A 46 24.33 26.28 -12.21
N ALA A 47 23.34 25.46 -12.56
CA ALA A 47 23.43 24.54 -13.70
C ALA A 47 23.49 25.28 -15.04
N GLN A 48 22.74 26.38 -15.21
CA GLN A 48 22.80 27.23 -16.40
C GLN A 48 24.15 27.94 -16.53
N ASP A 49 24.71 28.47 -15.45
CA ASP A 49 26.05 29.05 -15.44
C ASP A 49 27.12 28.02 -15.83
N PHE A 50 27.00 26.78 -15.41
CA PHE A 50 27.85 25.67 -15.83
C PHE A 50 27.66 25.37 -17.33
N GLN A 51 26.43 25.35 -17.83
CA GLN A 51 26.08 25.10 -19.24
C GLN A 51 26.71 26.13 -20.18
N LEU A 52 26.77 27.41 -19.79
CA LEU A 52 27.42 28.46 -20.55
C LEU A 52 28.93 28.20 -20.73
N LYS A 53 29.53 27.49 -19.78
CA LYS A 53 30.98 27.17 -19.80
C LYS A 53 31.32 25.83 -20.47
N TYR A 54 30.39 24.86 -20.40
CA TYR A 54 30.56 23.51 -20.89
C TYR A 54 29.36 23.08 -21.73
N ASN A 55 29.57 22.81 -23.01
CA ASN A 55 28.50 22.52 -23.97
C ASN A 55 27.87 21.13 -23.84
N ASN A 56 28.34 20.31 -22.89
CA ASN A 56 27.87 18.93 -22.72
C ASN A 56 26.69 18.78 -21.76
N LEU A 57 26.18 19.86 -21.11
CA LEU A 57 25.03 19.82 -20.21
C LEU A 57 23.71 20.16 -20.94
N LYS A 58 22.71 19.32 -20.75
CA LYS A 58 21.31 19.57 -21.15
C LYS A 58 20.40 19.55 -19.94
N ILE A 59 19.54 20.56 -19.81
CA ILE A 59 18.63 20.72 -18.67
C ILE A 59 17.20 20.48 -19.12
N TYR A 60 16.51 19.58 -18.44
CA TYR A 60 15.10 19.25 -18.65
C TYR A 60 14.32 19.44 -17.34
N LYS A 61 12.99 19.58 -17.43
CA LYS A 61 12.07 19.71 -16.28
C LYS A 61 11.04 18.61 -16.29
N SER A 62 10.65 18.16 -15.10
CA SER A 62 9.55 17.20 -14.92
C SER A 62 8.90 17.41 -13.55
N GLU A 63 7.60 17.17 -13.45
CA GLU A 63 6.94 16.97 -12.16
C GLU A 63 7.42 15.67 -11.50
N PHE A 64 7.15 15.53 -10.19
CA PHE A 64 7.51 14.30 -9.48
C PHE A 64 6.56 13.16 -9.85
N ILE A 65 7.04 12.21 -10.61
CA ILE A 65 6.34 10.99 -11.03
C ILE A 65 6.87 9.72 -10.34
N GLY A 66 7.73 9.88 -9.31
CA GLY A 66 8.44 8.79 -8.63
C GLY A 66 9.89 8.66 -9.09
N PHE A 67 10.77 8.19 -8.20
CA PHE A 67 12.22 8.14 -8.51
C PHE A 67 12.57 7.19 -9.65
N GLY A 68 12.00 5.97 -9.69
CA GLY A 68 12.26 5.03 -10.78
C GLY A 68 11.78 5.57 -12.14
N PRO A 69 10.52 6.02 -12.29
CA PRO A 69 10.04 6.68 -13.49
C PRO A 69 10.86 7.91 -13.90
N LEU A 70 11.26 8.79 -12.96
CA LEU A 70 12.12 9.95 -13.27
C LEU A 70 13.50 9.55 -13.80
N LYS A 71 14.13 8.53 -13.19
CA LYS A 71 15.42 8.01 -13.69
C LYS A 71 15.27 7.44 -15.10
N ASN A 72 14.19 6.70 -15.38
CA ASN A 72 13.91 6.21 -16.73
C ASN A 72 13.62 7.34 -17.73
N LEU A 73 12.93 8.39 -17.30
CA LEU A 73 12.73 9.58 -18.13
C LEU A 73 14.07 10.27 -18.45
N ALA A 74 14.97 10.40 -17.47
CA ALA A 74 16.30 10.93 -17.71
C ALA A 74 17.11 10.06 -18.69
N LEU A 75 16.98 8.71 -18.62
CA LEU A 75 17.58 7.78 -19.58
C LEU A 75 17.08 8.01 -21.00
N SER A 76 15.81 8.33 -21.21
CA SER A 76 15.23 8.54 -22.54
C SER A 76 15.81 9.76 -23.26
N TYR A 77 16.36 10.73 -22.53
CA TYR A 77 17.03 11.91 -23.12
C TYR A 77 18.50 11.69 -23.48
N THR A 78 19.10 10.56 -23.07
CA THR A 78 20.51 10.30 -23.36
C THR A 78 20.73 9.85 -24.81
N LYS A 79 21.78 10.34 -25.45
CA LYS A 79 22.18 9.90 -26.79
C LYS A 79 22.98 8.59 -26.78
N ASN A 80 23.80 8.36 -25.73
CA ASN A 80 24.63 7.16 -25.62
C ASN A 80 23.87 6.01 -24.94
N ASP A 81 24.27 4.77 -25.27
CA ASP A 81 23.72 3.56 -24.65
C ASP A 81 24.30 3.34 -23.24
N TRP A 82 25.54 3.70 -23.02
CA TRP A 82 26.17 3.65 -21.71
C TRP A 82 25.79 4.86 -20.87
N VAL A 83 25.31 4.61 -19.67
CA VAL A 83 24.84 5.65 -18.76
C VAL A 83 25.48 5.52 -17.39
N LEU A 84 25.93 6.66 -16.85
CA LEU A 84 26.22 6.87 -15.44
C LEU A 84 25.03 7.59 -14.80
N SER A 85 24.24 6.92 -13.95
CA SER A 85 23.20 7.58 -13.15
C SER A 85 23.75 7.98 -11.80
N ILE A 86 23.82 9.29 -11.52
CA ILE A 86 24.41 9.86 -10.31
C ILE A 86 23.41 10.81 -9.65
N ASP A 87 23.45 10.91 -8.32
CA ASP A 87 22.57 11.81 -7.57
C ASP A 87 23.27 13.19 -7.40
N ALA A 88 22.52 14.28 -7.28
CA ALA A 88 23.04 15.66 -7.28
C ALA A 88 23.95 15.99 -6.06
N ASP A 89 23.97 15.15 -5.04
CA ASP A 89 24.81 15.23 -3.85
C ASP A 89 25.99 14.22 -3.87
N GLU A 90 26.20 13.55 -5.01
CA GLU A 90 27.30 12.63 -5.26
C GLU A 90 28.37 13.27 -6.17
N ILE A 91 29.63 13.01 -5.88
CA ILE A 91 30.78 13.49 -6.66
C ILE A 91 31.62 12.31 -7.10
N LEU A 92 31.81 12.14 -8.40
CA LEU A 92 32.66 11.07 -8.95
C LEU A 92 34.15 11.36 -8.66
N GLU A 93 34.85 10.35 -8.13
CA GLU A 93 36.27 10.47 -7.84
C GLU A 93 37.11 10.39 -9.15
N LYS A 94 38.20 11.15 -9.24
CA LYS A 94 39.10 11.12 -10.41
C LYS A 94 39.67 9.73 -10.64
N GLU A 95 40.01 9.03 -9.58
CA GLU A 95 40.53 7.66 -9.61
C GLU A 95 39.51 6.67 -10.19
N CYS A 96 38.20 6.93 -9.98
CA CYS A 96 37.12 6.16 -10.59
C CYS A 96 37.08 6.38 -12.11
N ILE A 97 37.29 7.61 -12.58
CA ILE A 97 37.37 7.94 -14.01
C ILE A 97 38.53 7.19 -14.66
N GLU A 98 39.71 7.19 -14.04
CA GLU A 98 40.89 6.49 -14.54
C GLU A 98 40.71 4.95 -14.51
N GLU A 99 40.00 4.42 -13.56
CA GLU A 99 39.64 3.01 -13.52
C GLU A 99 38.66 2.65 -14.65
N LEU A 100 37.65 3.49 -14.90
CA LEU A 100 36.67 3.31 -15.99
C LEU A 100 37.32 3.29 -17.37
N LYS A 101 38.28 4.19 -17.63
CA LYS A 101 38.98 4.27 -18.91
C LYS A 101 39.72 2.96 -19.28
N LYS A 102 40.10 2.14 -18.29
CA LYS A 102 40.80 0.87 -18.44
C LYS A 102 39.90 -0.34 -18.69
N LEU A 103 38.61 -0.19 -18.52
CA LEU A 103 37.65 -1.31 -18.65
C LEU A 103 37.24 -1.52 -20.11
N ASP A 104 37.15 -2.78 -20.48
CA ASP A 104 36.45 -3.23 -21.69
C ASP A 104 35.10 -3.84 -21.26
N LEU A 105 34.01 -3.21 -21.68
CA LEU A 105 32.66 -3.51 -21.17
C LEU A 105 31.77 -4.08 -22.27
N LYS A 106 31.04 -5.13 -21.92
CA LYS A 106 29.98 -5.70 -22.73
C LYS A 106 28.62 -5.09 -22.34
N PRO A 107 27.64 -5.02 -23.24
CA PRO A 107 26.32 -4.42 -22.94
C PRO A 107 25.62 -4.99 -21.71
N ASN A 108 25.85 -6.26 -21.36
CA ASN A 108 25.30 -6.91 -20.18
C ASN A 108 26.03 -6.65 -18.86
N ASN A 109 27.11 -5.83 -18.90
CA ASN A 109 27.79 -5.46 -17.67
C ASN A 109 27.05 -4.35 -16.92
N ILE A 110 26.98 -4.46 -15.60
CA ILE A 110 26.60 -3.39 -14.69
C ILE A 110 27.70 -3.15 -13.66
N LEU A 111 27.97 -1.87 -13.36
CA LEU A 111 29.07 -1.51 -12.48
C LEU A 111 28.56 -0.94 -11.15
N ALA A 112 29.04 -1.52 -10.06
CA ALA A 112 28.82 -1.04 -8.71
C ALA A 112 29.98 -0.14 -8.28
N LEU A 113 29.64 1.09 -7.91
CA LEU A 113 30.57 2.07 -7.39
C LEU A 113 30.52 2.09 -5.86
N PRO A 114 31.66 2.04 -5.15
CA PRO A 114 31.70 2.25 -3.71
C PRO A 114 31.35 3.69 -3.40
N ARG A 115 30.38 3.88 -2.48
CA ARG A 115 29.87 5.19 -2.09
C ARG A 115 30.40 5.57 -0.72
N LYS A 116 31.19 6.62 -0.66
CA LYS A 116 31.79 7.16 0.57
C LYS A 116 30.82 8.17 1.21
N ASN A 117 30.01 7.72 2.15
CA ASN A 117 29.06 8.56 2.84
C ASN A 117 29.78 9.54 3.80
N LEU A 118 29.59 10.85 3.58
CA LEU A 118 30.20 11.90 4.38
C LEU A 118 29.21 12.45 5.41
N TYR A 119 29.73 12.72 6.60
CA TYR A 119 29.06 13.51 7.62
C TYR A 119 29.93 14.73 7.96
N GLN A 120 29.40 15.93 7.75
CA GLN A 120 30.18 17.19 7.88
C GLN A 120 31.49 17.16 7.09
N GLY A 121 31.46 16.63 5.88
CA GLY A 121 32.64 16.54 5.00
C GLY A 121 33.63 15.42 5.32
N GLU A 122 33.47 14.70 6.43
CA GLU A 122 34.33 13.56 6.79
C GLU A 122 33.72 12.23 6.34
N TRP A 123 34.53 11.37 5.72
CA TRP A 123 34.13 10.03 5.33
C TRP A 123 34.00 9.11 6.54
N VAL A 124 32.80 8.61 6.80
CA VAL A 124 32.53 7.70 7.93
C VAL A 124 32.55 6.24 7.44
N LYS A 125 33.59 5.50 7.82
CA LYS A 125 33.73 4.05 7.52
C LYS A 125 33.04 3.14 8.53
N ALA A 126 32.33 3.71 9.50
CA ALA A 126 31.73 3.03 10.64
C ALA A 126 30.18 3.11 10.58
N CYS A 127 29.52 2.71 11.66
CA CYS A 127 28.07 2.79 11.85
C CYS A 127 27.25 2.06 10.78
N GLY A 128 27.88 1.19 9.99
CA GLY A 128 27.23 0.47 8.89
C GLY A 128 27.08 1.27 7.60
N TRP A 129 27.79 2.41 7.46
CA TRP A 129 27.82 3.24 6.26
C TRP A 129 28.87 2.79 5.25
N TRP A 130 29.72 1.83 5.61
CA TRP A 130 30.74 1.24 4.76
C TRP A 130 30.86 -0.28 5.00
N PRO A 131 31.06 -1.11 3.96
CA PRO A 131 31.03 -0.78 2.54
C PRO A 131 29.59 -0.51 2.07
N ASP A 132 29.45 0.43 1.11
CA ASP A 132 28.19 0.80 0.48
C ASP A 132 28.42 0.85 -1.03
N PHE A 133 27.89 -0.15 -1.78
CA PHE A 133 28.02 -0.24 -3.22
C PHE A 133 26.69 0.08 -3.90
N VAL A 134 26.73 0.98 -4.89
CA VAL A 134 25.56 1.39 -5.64
C VAL A 134 25.76 1.13 -7.14
N TRP A 135 24.76 0.53 -7.78
CA TRP A 135 24.77 0.29 -9.22
C TRP A 135 24.53 1.61 -9.94
N ARG A 136 25.57 2.16 -10.60
CA ARG A 136 25.52 3.49 -11.19
C ARG A 136 25.82 3.51 -12.69
N ILE A 137 26.57 2.55 -13.22
CA ILE A 137 26.96 2.52 -14.64
C ILE A 137 26.39 1.25 -15.26
N PHE A 138 25.71 1.41 -16.38
CA PHE A 138 25.05 0.32 -17.09
C PHE A 138 24.74 0.72 -18.54
N ASN A 139 24.44 -0.26 -19.37
CA ASN A 139 23.93 -0.03 -20.72
C ASN A 139 22.39 0.00 -20.70
N LYS A 140 21.78 1.11 -21.17
CA LYS A 140 20.33 1.32 -21.16
C LYS A 140 19.56 0.38 -22.10
N THR A 141 20.24 -0.25 -23.08
CA THR A 141 19.62 -1.25 -23.95
C THR A 141 19.50 -2.62 -23.27
N HIS A 142 20.30 -2.86 -22.21
CA HIS A 142 20.27 -4.10 -21.44
C HIS A 142 19.40 -3.98 -20.19
N THR A 143 19.46 -2.85 -19.47
CA THR A 143 18.71 -2.69 -18.20
C THR A 143 18.20 -1.27 -18.00
N HIS A 144 17.22 -1.14 -17.11
CA HIS A 144 16.57 0.11 -16.74
C HIS A 144 16.16 0.09 -15.26
N PHE A 145 15.67 1.21 -14.75
CA PHE A 145 15.15 1.26 -13.37
C PHE A 145 13.76 0.64 -13.29
N ASN A 146 13.46 0.00 -12.16
CA ASN A 146 12.10 -0.45 -11.86
C ASN A 146 11.14 0.74 -11.71
N LYS A 147 9.82 0.48 -11.77
CA LYS A 147 8.78 1.50 -11.67
C LYS A 147 8.45 1.94 -10.22
N ASN A 148 9.31 1.63 -9.25
CA ASN A 148 9.07 1.99 -7.86
C ASN A 148 9.12 3.51 -7.68
N LEU A 149 8.14 4.04 -6.95
CA LEU A 149 8.09 5.47 -6.62
C LEU A 149 9.21 5.88 -5.64
N VAL A 150 9.65 4.94 -4.80
CA VAL A 150 10.76 5.06 -3.85
C VAL A 150 11.51 3.74 -3.76
N HIS A 151 12.83 3.80 -3.42
CA HIS A 151 13.74 2.65 -3.43
C HIS A 151 13.85 2.01 -4.82
N GLU A 152 14.01 2.87 -5.81
CA GLU A 152 14.31 2.45 -7.18
C GLU A 152 15.61 1.63 -7.21
N SER A 153 15.66 0.68 -8.11
CA SER A 153 16.82 -0.16 -8.37
C SER A 153 16.86 -0.54 -9.85
N LEU A 154 18.04 -0.85 -10.35
CA LEU A 154 18.15 -1.45 -11.67
C LEU A 154 17.48 -2.83 -11.68
N GLU A 155 16.79 -3.15 -12.75
CA GLU A 155 16.32 -4.50 -13.01
C GLU A 155 17.50 -5.37 -13.44
N ILE A 156 17.69 -6.50 -12.75
CA ILE A 156 18.84 -7.40 -12.98
C ILE A 156 18.31 -8.66 -13.66
N PHE A 157 18.74 -8.88 -14.90
CA PHE A 157 18.39 -10.06 -15.69
C PHE A 157 19.39 -11.20 -15.46
N GLU A 158 19.01 -12.44 -15.81
CA GLU A 158 19.84 -13.63 -15.54
C GLU A 158 21.24 -13.57 -16.17
N ASN A 159 21.36 -12.94 -17.34
CA ASN A 159 22.63 -12.79 -18.07
C ASN A 159 23.44 -11.56 -17.69
N THR A 160 23.05 -10.82 -16.63
CA THR A 160 23.76 -9.61 -16.20
C THR A 160 25.04 -9.93 -15.45
N GLU A 161 26.17 -9.41 -15.93
CA GLU A 161 27.49 -9.51 -15.29
C GLU A 161 27.75 -8.29 -14.38
N LYS A 162 28.13 -8.56 -13.12
CA LYS A 162 28.30 -7.56 -12.06
C LYS A 162 29.79 -7.25 -11.85
N ILE A 163 30.17 -5.99 -12.05
CA ILE A 163 31.54 -5.52 -11.84
C ILE A 163 31.56 -4.54 -10.67
N TYR A 164 32.48 -4.77 -9.71
CA TYR A 164 32.67 -3.90 -8.56
C TYR A 164 33.93 -3.09 -8.73
N LEU A 165 33.81 -1.75 -8.74
CA LEU A 165 34.96 -0.85 -8.85
C LEU A 165 35.62 -0.65 -7.47
N ARG A 166 36.90 -0.25 -7.50
CA ARG A 166 37.67 0.09 -6.29
C ARG A 166 37.47 1.54 -5.86
N HIS A 167 37.24 2.42 -6.82
CA HIS A 167 37.02 3.85 -6.62
C HIS A 167 35.60 4.21 -7.06
N GLY A 168 35.02 5.27 -6.50
CA GLY A 168 33.59 5.54 -6.74
C GLY A 168 33.17 6.96 -6.45
N LEU A 169 32.27 7.11 -5.48
CA LEU A 169 31.53 8.33 -5.23
C LEU A 169 31.79 8.87 -3.82
N LYS A 170 31.98 10.20 -3.70
CA LYS A 170 31.85 10.94 -2.44
C LYS A 170 30.41 11.44 -2.35
N HIS A 171 29.66 10.99 -1.35
CA HIS A 171 28.27 11.33 -1.15
C HIS A 171 28.15 12.30 0.04
N TYR A 172 27.75 13.53 -0.24
CA TYR A 172 27.53 14.59 0.77
C TYR A 172 26.15 14.39 1.43
N ALA A 173 25.95 13.22 2.00
CA ALA A 173 24.66 12.76 2.49
C ALA A 173 24.10 13.59 3.64
N PHE A 174 24.99 14.07 4.55
CA PHE A 174 24.58 14.68 5.79
C PHE A 174 25.50 15.83 6.23
N ASN A 175 24.95 17.04 6.28
CA ASN A 175 25.70 18.24 6.68
C ASN A 175 25.65 18.52 8.19
N ASN A 176 24.58 18.06 8.88
CA ASN A 176 24.34 18.29 10.29
C ASN A 176 23.33 17.29 10.87
N ILE A 177 23.06 17.40 12.17
CA ILE A 177 22.11 16.53 12.88
C ILE A 177 20.67 16.72 12.37
N ALA A 178 20.26 17.96 12.07
CA ALA A 178 18.92 18.24 11.58
C ALA A 178 18.63 17.45 10.29
N HIS A 179 19.57 17.45 9.35
CA HIS A 179 19.46 16.69 8.09
C HIS A 179 19.41 15.15 8.33
N LEU A 180 20.15 14.63 9.33
CA LEU A 180 20.03 13.20 9.73
C LEU A 180 18.63 12.88 10.25
N ILE A 181 18.06 13.76 11.08
CA ILE A 181 16.71 13.58 11.65
C ILE A 181 15.65 13.68 10.56
N GLU A 182 15.75 14.65 9.66
CA GLU A 182 14.82 14.83 8.55
C GLU A 182 14.76 13.58 7.65
N LYS A 183 15.90 13.09 7.17
CA LYS A 183 15.98 11.87 6.39
C LYS A 183 15.46 10.66 7.18
N MET A 184 15.79 10.53 8.46
CA MET A 184 15.27 9.47 9.33
C MET A 184 13.73 9.52 9.42
N GLN A 185 13.14 10.70 9.61
CA GLN A 185 11.69 10.88 9.65
C GLN A 185 11.03 10.48 8.33
N TYR A 186 11.56 10.97 7.23
CA TYR A 186 11.07 10.66 5.89
C TYR A 186 11.07 9.15 5.61
N TYR A 187 12.23 8.49 5.72
CA TYR A 187 12.36 7.07 5.42
C TYR A 187 11.60 6.16 6.41
N SER A 188 11.49 6.55 7.69
CA SER A 188 10.71 5.76 8.64
C SER A 188 9.20 5.81 8.34
N THR A 189 8.69 6.95 7.85
CA THR A 189 7.29 7.12 7.42
C THR A 189 7.00 6.29 6.18
N LEU A 190 7.83 6.41 5.15
CA LEU A 190 7.69 5.61 3.93
C LEU A 190 7.70 4.11 4.22
N TRP A 191 8.66 3.67 5.04
CA TRP A 191 8.76 2.26 5.41
C TRP A 191 7.50 1.77 6.14
N ALA A 192 6.95 2.56 7.05
CA ALA A 192 5.74 2.19 7.79
C ALA A 192 4.54 2.01 6.86
N ASN A 193 4.35 2.94 5.91
CA ASN A 193 3.27 2.87 4.91
C ASN A 193 3.37 1.65 4.00
N GLN A 194 4.58 1.30 3.55
CA GLN A 194 4.81 0.14 2.68
C GLN A 194 4.71 -1.21 3.40
N ASN A 195 4.78 -1.22 4.74
CA ASN A 195 4.88 -2.46 5.52
C ASN A 195 3.66 -2.69 6.45
N LEU A 196 2.48 -2.17 6.11
CA LEU A 196 1.25 -2.34 6.90
C LEU A 196 0.93 -3.81 7.23
N HIS A 197 1.37 -4.73 6.38
CA HIS A 197 1.25 -6.18 6.57
C HIS A 197 2.15 -6.76 7.66
N LYS A 198 3.21 -6.07 8.10
CA LYS A 198 4.14 -6.58 9.13
C LYS A 198 3.57 -6.37 10.52
N LYS A 199 3.81 -7.32 11.43
CA LYS A 199 3.44 -7.15 12.84
C LYS A 199 4.36 -6.14 13.52
N SER A 200 3.78 -5.18 14.23
CA SER A 200 4.48 -4.23 15.09
C SER A 200 4.01 -4.29 16.54
N SER A 201 4.87 -3.89 17.46
CA SER A 201 4.56 -3.70 18.87
C SER A 201 5.61 -2.76 19.50
N ILE A 202 5.24 -2.12 20.60
CA ILE A 202 6.15 -1.24 21.38
C ILE A 202 7.43 -2.01 21.79
N CYS A 203 7.28 -3.23 22.29
CA CYS A 203 8.42 -4.06 22.68
C CYS A 203 9.36 -4.34 21.49
N LYS A 204 8.81 -4.70 20.33
CA LYS A 204 9.59 -4.94 19.11
C LYS A 204 10.32 -3.69 18.65
N ALA A 205 9.70 -2.52 18.72
CA ALA A 205 10.33 -1.24 18.37
C ALA A 205 11.54 -0.96 19.25
N ASN A 206 11.39 -1.09 20.59
CA ASN A 206 12.48 -0.90 21.54
C ASN A 206 13.63 -1.90 21.32
N LEU A 207 13.34 -3.19 21.21
CA LEU A 207 14.37 -4.21 20.99
C LEU A 207 15.15 -3.97 19.69
N ARG A 208 14.46 -3.54 18.62
CA ARG A 208 15.11 -3.19 17.35
C ARG A 208 16.00 -1.97 17.47
N ALA A 209 15.56 -0.95 18.22
CA ALA A 209 16.36 0.25 18.46
C ALA A 209 17.63 -0.06 19.24
N ILE A 210 17.49 -0.76 20.38
CA ILE A 210 18.62 -1.16 21.24
C ILE A 210 19.64 -1.99 20.43
N TRP A 211 19.16 -3.01 19.72
CA TRP A 211 20.04 -3.83 18.89
C TRP A 211 20.74 -3.03 17.79
N THR A 212 20.02 -2.10 17.14
CA THR A 212 20.60 -1.26 16.09
C THR A 212 21.69 -0.36 16.65
N PHE A 213 21.47 0.24 17.83
CA PHE A 213 22.50 1.05 18.50
C PHE A 213 23.74 0.22 18.83
N ILE A 214 23.59 -0.91 19.54
CA ILE A 214 24.69 -1.79 19.93
C ILE A 214 25.48 -2.24 18.69
N ARG A 215 24.77 -2.70 17.66
CA ARG A 215 25.39 -3.13 16.41
C ARG A 215 26.19 -2.02 15.74
N ASN A 216 25.63 -0.81 15.63
CA ASN A 216 26.28 0.29 14.90
C ASN A 216 27.42 0.92 15.71
N TYR A 217 27.22 1.15 17.00
CA TYR A 217 28.21 1.83 17.84
C TYR A 217 29.38 0.91 18.19
N PHE A 218 29.12 -0.33 18.62
CA PHE A 218 30.16 -1.27 19.03
C PHE A 218 30.63 -2.15 17.86
N PHE A 219 29.76 -2.98 17.29
CA PHE A 219 30.19 -3.96 16.27
C PHE A 219 30.59 -3.32 14.94
N LYS A 220 29.96 -2.21 14.54
CA LYS A 220 30.32 -1.42 13.36
C LYS A 220 31.25 -0.25 13.69
N LYS A 221 31.94 -0.31 14.82
CA LYS A 221 33.02 0.59 15.25
C LYS A 221 32.64 2.09 15.24
N GLY A 222 31.37 2.43 15.52
CA GLY A 222 30.91 3.82 15.60
C GLY A 222 31.68 4.63 16.63
N PHE A 223 32.09 4.03 17.75
CA PHE A 223 32.83 4.67 18.83
C PHE A 223 34.18 5.27 18.38
N VAL A 224 34.77 4.77 17.28
CA VAL A 224 36.04 5.30 16.74
C VAL A 224 35.87 6.73 16.21
N TYR A 225 34.65 7.14 15.83
CA TYR A 225 34.35 8.47 15.30
C TYR A 225 33.82 9.44 16.38
N GLY A 226 34.04 9.14 17.67
CA GLY A 226 33.66 9.99 18.79
C GLY A 226 32.18 10.38 18.74
N TYR A 227 31.88 11.68 18.90
CA TYR A 227 30.50 12.17 18.90
C TYR A 227 29.78 11.95 17.57
N LYS A 228 30.48 12.00 16.42
CA LYS A 228 29.88 11.75 15.09
C LYS A 228 29.37 10.33 14.99
N GLY A 229 30.17 9.34 15.39
CA GLY A 229 29.75 7.95 15.40
C GLY A 229 28.65 7.66 16.39
N PHE A 230 28.64 8.35 17.55
CA PHE A 230 27.55 8.24 18.52
C PHE A 230 26.23 8.78 17.94
N ILE A 231 26.23 10.00 17.39
CA ILE A 231 25.03 10.63 16.80
C ILE A 231 24.48 9.80 15.63
N ILE A 232 25.32 9.30 14.73
CA ILE A 232 24.89 8.45 13.63
C ILE A 232 24.27 7.16 14.16
N SER A 233 24.88 6.53 15.18
CA SER A 233 24.37 5.29 15.78
C SER A 233 23.03 5.50 16.48
N ILE A 234 22.84 6.63 17.19
CA ILE A 234 21.56 7.03 17.80
C ILE A 234 20.50 7.29 16.71
N CYS A 235 20.80 8.06 15.67
CA CYS A 235 19.86 8.34 14.60
C CYS A 235 19.42 7.05 13.88
N ASN A 236 20.34 6.13 13.62
CA ASN A 236 20.02 4.81 13.06
C ASN A 236 19.11 3.98 13.99
N ALA A 237 19.36 4.01 15.30
CA ALA A 237 18.55 3.34 16.30
C ALA A 237 17.13 3.94 16.38
N LEU A 238 17.03 5.28 16.42
CA LEU A 238 15.76 5.99 16.39
C LEU A 238 15.00 5.74 15.08
N GLY A 239 15.70 5.67 13.95
CA GLY A 239 15.11 5.27 12.67
C GLY A 239 14.49 3.88 12.73
N ALA A 240 15.18 2.91 13.34
CA ALA A 240 14.63 1.58 13.58
C ALA A 240 13.43 1.60 14.53
N PHE A 241 13.47 2.41 15.60
CA PHE A 241 12.37 2.61 16.53
C PHE A 241 11.14 3.19 15.82
N PHE A 242 11.30 4.32 15.13
CA PHE A 242 10.19 5.02 14.50
C PHE A 242 9.56 4.23 13.33
N LYS A 243 10.32 3.42 12.58
CA LYS A 243 9.75 2.48 11.61
C LYS A 243 8.66 1.62 12.21
N TYR A 244 8.94 0.98 13.36
CA TYR A 244 7.97 0.11 14.03
C TYR A 244 6.93 0.87 14.84
N MET A 245 7.26 2.02 15.43
CA MET A 245 6.27 2.82 16.17
C MET A 245 5.25 3.48 15.25
N LYS A 246 5.67 4.08 14.14
CA LYS A 246 4.76 4.61 13.12
C LYS A 246 3.88 3.52 12.52
N LEU A 247 4.46 2.35 12.25
CA LEU A 247 3.67 1.19 11.82
C LEU A 247 2.65 0.77 12.89
N TYR A 248 3.04 0.73 14.17
CA TYR A 248 2.15 0.43 15.28
C TYR A 248 1.01 1.47 15.38
N GLU A 249 1.33 2.75 15.26
CA GLU A 249 0.35 3.85 15.26
C GLU A 249 -0.64 3.71 14.10
N LEU A 250 -0.17 3.51 12.87
CA LEU A 250 -1.00 3.30 11.69
C LEU A 250 -1.93 2.09 11.85
N GLN A 251 -1.43 0.99 12.42
CA GLN A 251 -2.20 -0.23 12.64
C GLN A 251 -3.25 -0.10 13.75
N ASN A 252 -3.05 0.80 14.72
CA ASN A 252 -3.97 1.00 15.84
C ASN A 252 -4.84 2.26 15.70
N LYS A 253 -4.59 3.08 14.67
CA LYS A 253 -5.44 4.21 14.37
C LYS A 253 -6.84 3.71 13.99
N LYS A 254 -7.86 4.19 14.71
CA LYS A 254 -9.25 3.88 14.40
C LYS A 254 -9.77 4.85 13.35
N PRO A 255 -10.70 4.41 12.50
CA PRO A 255 -11.32 5.31 11.54
C PRO A 255 -12.11 6.40 12.26
N LYS A 256 -12.17 7.58 11.67
CA LYS A 256 -12.90 8.72 12.21
C LYS A 256 -14.40 8.58 11.99
N ASN A 257 -14.79 7.97 10.90
CA ASN A 257 -16.16 7.75 10.46
C ASN A 257 -16.29 6.42 9.72
N CYS A 258 -17.53 5.89 9.66
CA CYS A 258 -17.82 4.64 8.96
C CYS A 258 -19.16 4.69 8.23
N ALA A 259 -19.19 4.07 7.06
CA ALA A 259 -20.40 3.81 6.28
C ALA A 259 -20.83 2.36 6.42
N LEU A 260 -22.12 2.14 6.57
CA LEU A 260 -22.74 0.83 6.41
C LEU A 260 -23.40 0.75 5.04
N ILE A 261 -22.91 -0.14 4.18
CA ILE A 261 -23.44 -0.35 2.83
C ILE A 261 -24.24 -1.63 2.80
N ILE A 262 -25.48 -1.54 2.31
CA ILE A 262 -26.46 -2.63 2.28
C ILE A 262 -26.76 -2.95 0.82
N THR A 263 -26.38 -4.13 0.34
CA THR A 263 -26.70 -4.58 -1.02
C THR A 263 -28.10 -5.19 -1.06
N THR A 264 -28.96 -4.71 -1.95
CA THR A 264 -30.34 -5.20 -2.08
C THR A 264 -30.76 -5.37 -3.54
N TYR A 265 -31.74 -6.25 -3.76
CA TYR A 265 -32.44 -6.41 -5.03
C TYR A 265 -33.82 -7.04 -4.77
N ASN A 266 -34.92 -6.29 -5.02
CA ASN A 266 -36.32 -6.75 -4.91
C ASN A 266 -36.68 -7.52 -3.61
N GLN A 267 -36.19 -7.05 -2.42
CA GLN A 267 -36.41 -7.69 -1.11
C GLN A 267 -36.83 -6.69 -0.05
N LYS A 268 -37.83 -5.86 -0.34
CA LYS A 268 -38.24 -4.74 0.55
C LYS A 268 -38.60 -5.15 1.97
N GLU A 269 -39.27 -6.30 2.18
CA GLU A 269 -39.68 -6.78 3.50
C GLU A 269 -38.46 -7.13 4.36
N ARG A 270 -37.44 -7.77 3.79
CA ARG A 270 -36.16 -8.08 4.48
C ARG A 270 -35.36 -6.82 4.74
N LEU A 271 -35.29 -5.92 3.74
CA LEU A 271 -34.62 -4.64 3.89
C LEU A 271 -35.24 -3.80 5.04
N ALA A 272 -36.55 -3.78 5.17
CA ALA A 272 -37.23 -3.09 6.27
C ALA A 272 -36.77 -3.61 7.64
N LEU A 273 -36.69 -4.93 7.82
CA LEU A 273 -36.21 -5.55 9.08
C LEU A 273 -34.73 -5.21 9.35
N VAL A 274 -33.90 -5.15 8.31
CA VAL A 274 -32.51 -4.73 8.45
C VAL A 274 -32.43 -3.27 8.88
N LEU A 275 -33.16 -2.35 8.22
CA LEU A 275 -33.21 -0.93 8.57
C LEU A 275 -33.70 -0.70 9.98
N ASP A 276 -34.72 -1.46 10.42
CA ASP A 276 -35.21 -1.39 11.82
C ASP A 276 -34.16 -1.91 12.81
N SER A 277 -33.42 -2.96 12.49
CA SER A 277 -32.34 -3.44 13.35
C SER A 277 -31.22 -2.40 13.52
N ILE A 278 -30.95 -1.58 12.49
CA ILE A 278 -29.95 -0.50 12.53
C ILE A 278 -30.35 0.58 13.55
N LYS A 279 -31.64 0.94 13.62
CA LYS A 279 -32.14 1.93 14.61
C LYS A 279 -31.85 1.52 16.05
N HIS A 280 -31.56 0.25 16.33
CA HIS A 280 -31.28 -0.29 17.66
C HIS A 280 -29.78 -0.52 17.94
N LEU A 281 -28.89 -0.07 17.07
CA LEU A 281 -27.44 -0.20 17.26
C LEU A 281 -26.96 0.67 18.45
N SER A 282 -26.00 0.16 19.21
CA SER A 282 -25.37 0.89 20.32
C SER A 282 -24.42 1.99 19.85
N LEU A 283 -23.99 1.92 18.61
CA LEU A 283 -23.19 2.91 17.90
C LEU A 283 -23.70 2.98 16.48
N MET A 284 -24.19 4.16 16.07
CA MET A 284 -24.63 4.40 14.70
C MET A 284 -23.44 4.52 13.76
N PRO A 285 -23.56 4.05 12.49
CA PRO A 285 -22.66 4.50 11.44
C PRO A 285 -22.92 5.97 11.12
N ASP A 286 -21.95 6.66 10.53
CA ASP A 286 -22.11 8.05 10.11
C ASP A 286 -23.06 8.17 8.91
N GLU A 287 -23.06 7.17 8.03
CA GLU A 287 -23.98 7.05 6.91
C GLU A 287 -24.38 5.59 6.64
N VAL A 288 -25.59 5.40 6.15
CA VAL A 288 -26.11 4.13 5.60
C VAL A 288 -26.38 4.33 4.12
N ILE A 289 -25.85 3.45 3.28
CA ILE A 289 -26.03 3.53 1.82
C ILE A 289 -26.64 2.23 1.32
N ILE A 290 -27.79 2.34 0.70
CA ILE A 290 -28.44 1.21 0.04
C ILE A 290 -27.86 1.09 -1.36
N ALA A 291 -27.10 0.01 -1.59
CA ALA A 291 -26.56 -0.38 -2.88
C ALA A 291 -27.61 -1.24 -3.61
N ASP A 292 -28.42 -0.61 -4.42
CA ASP A 292 -29.58 -1.22 -5.07
C ASP A 292 -29.22 -1.67 -6.50
N ASP A 293 -29.34 -2.96 -6.75
CA ASP A 293 -28.98 -3.61 -8.02
C ASP A 293 -30.15 -3.65 -9.02
N GLY A 294 -30.98 -2.59 -9.03
CA GLY A 294 -32.07 -2.44 -9.99
C GLY A 294 -33.43 -2.89 -9.45
N SER A 295 -33.70 -2.70 -8.15
CA SER A 295 -35.02 -3.00 -7.59
C SER A 295 -36.13 -2.13 -8.19
N LYS A 296 -37.37 -2.65 -8.07
CA LYS A 296 -38.59 -1.95 -8.47
C LYS A 296 -38.86 -0.74 -7.54
N ASN A 297 -39.79 0.12 -7.99
CA ASN A 297 -40.14 1.37 -7.29
C ASN A 297 -40.59 1.18 -5.85
N ASP A 298 -41.21 0.06 -5.51
CA ASP A 298 -41.69 -0.22 -4.15
C ASP A 298 -40.53 -0.30 -3.11
N THR A 299 -39.33 -0.70 -3.54
CA THR A 299 -38.09 -0.63 -2.73
C THR A 299 -37.64 0.82 -2.55
N ALA A 300 -37.67 1.63 -3.61
CA ALA A 300 -37.34 3.06 -3.54
C ALA A 300 -38.33 3.81 -2.61
N ASP A 301 -39.62 3.53 -2.70
CA ASP A 301 -40.67 4.12 -1.83
C ASP A 301 -40.43 3.75 -0.35
N LEU A 302 -40.06 2.50 -0.08
CA LEU A 302 -39.69 2.07 1.27
C LEU A 302 -38.51 2.90 1.79
N ILE A 303 -37.42 3.00 1.00
CA ILE A 303 -36.21 3.72 1.41
C ILE A 303 -36.54 5.20 1.66
N LYS A 304 -37.31 5.85 0.79
CA LYS A 304 -37.77 7.23 0.96
C LYS A 304 -38.52 7.44 2.27
N LYS A 305 -39.44 6.51 2.63
CA LYS A 305 -40.14 6.55 3.91
C LYS A 305 -39.17 6.47 5.10
N TYR A 306 -38.13 5.64 5.02
CA TYR A 306 -37.13 5.55 6.08
C TYR A 306 -36.24 6.80 6.16
N GLN A 307 -35.94 7.46 5.04
CA GLN A 307 -35.13 8.68 5.00
C GLN A 307 -35.74 9.82 5.84
N GLU A 308 -37.05 9.89 5.97
CA GLU A 308 -37.74 10.95 6.75
C GLU A 308 -37.34 10.99 8.22
N ASN A 309 -37.08 9.83 8.85
CA ASN A 309 -36.81 9.71 10.28
C ASN A 309 -35.71 8.66 10.60
N PHE A 310 -34.66 8.60 9.78
CA PHE A 310 -33.57 7.69 10.04
C PHE A 310 -32.52 8.33 10.98
N PRO A 311 -31.90 7.58 11.92
CA PRO A 311 -31.01 8.17 12.94
C PRO A 311 -29.64 8.67 12.41
N CYS A 312 -29.30 8.43 11.14
CA CYS A 312 -28.12 8.94 10.47
C CYS A 312 -28.45 9.18 8.98
N GLU A 313 -27.51 9.67 8.21
CA GLU A 313 -27.71 9.89 6.78
C GLU A 313 -28.01 8.56 6.07
N LEU A 314 -29.15 8.46 5.38
CA LEU A 314 -29.57 7.30 4.59
C LEU A 314 -29.58 7.67 3.10
N LYS A 315 -28.69 7.06 2.32
CA LYS A 315 -28.58 7.27 0.87
C LYS A 315 -29.11 6.07 0.10
N HIS A 316 -29.71 6.33 -1.06
CA HIS A 316 -30.11 5.31 -2.02
C HIS A 316 -29.27 5.45 -3.29
N VAL A 317 -28.47 4.44 -3.62
CA VAL A 317 -27.64 4.36 -4.84
C VAL A 317 -28.18 3.22 -5.69
N TRP A 318 -29.02 3.58 -6.64
CA TRP A 318 -29.68 2.65 -7.55
C TRP A 318 -28.91 2.57 -8.89
N GLN A 319 -28.92 1.41 -9.51
CA GLN A 319 -28.48 1.20 -10.89
C GLN A 319 -29.54 0.44 -11.69
N GLU A 320 -29.53 0.58 -13.02
CA GLU A 320 -30.43 -0.10 -13.92
C GLU A 320 -30.33 -1.62 -13.77
N ASP A 321 -31.50 -2.31 -13.77
CA ASP A 321 -31.59 -3.76 -13.75
C ASP A 321 -31.14 -4.35 -15.10
N LEU A 322 -29.92 -4.81 -15.14
CA LEU A 322 -29.31 -5.52 -16.28
C LEU A 322 -28.83 -6.91 -15.83
N GLY A 323 -29.58 -7.55 -14.93
CA GLY A 323 -29.24 -8.79 -14.26
C GLY A 323 -28.36 -8.60 -13.02
N PHE A 324 -28.01 -9.69 -12.36
CA PHE A 324 -27.27 -9.65 -11.09
C PHE A 324 -25.86 -9.06 -11.24
N ARG A 325 -25.66 -7.83 -10.74
CA ARG A 325 -24.39 -7.09 -10.80
C ARG A 325 -24.00 -6.48 -9.47
N ALA A 326 -24.07 -7.27 -8.42
CA ALA A 326 -23.77 -6.84 -7.06
C ALA A 326 -22.35 -6.23 -6.90
N ALA A 327 -21.36 -6.66 -7.67
CA ALA A 327 -20.01 -6.06 -7.68
C ALA A 327 -20.05 -4.57 -8.07
N LYS A 328 -20.75 -4.24 -9.14
CA LYS A 328 -20.92 -2.86 -9.63
C LYS A 328 -21.76 -2.02 -8.68
N SER A 329 -22.87 -2.57 -8.16
CA SER A 329 -23.72 -1.89 -7.19
C SER A 329 -22.96 -1.52 -5.92
N ARG A 330 -22.15 -2.44 -5.38
CA ARG A 330 -21.26 -2.18 -4.24
C ARG A 330 -20.21 -1.11 -4.55
N ASN A 331 -19.58 -1.16 -5.73
CA ASN A 331 -18.62 -0.14 -6.16
C ASN A 331 -19.24 1.27 -6.22
N ASN A 332 -20.45 1.39 -6.77
CA ASN A 332 -21.16 2.65 -6.86
C ASN A 332 -21.47 3.23 -5.46
N ALA A 333 -21.97 2.39 -4.56
CA ALA A 333 -22.28 2.79 -3.19
C ALA A 333 -21.02 3.18 -2.39
N ILE A 334 -19.89 2.43 -2.54
CA ILE A 334 -18.62 2.76 -1.88
C ILE A 334 -18.06 4.08 -2.42
N LYS A 335 -18.18 4.36 -3.72
CA LYS A 335 -17.75 5.63 -4.31
C LYS A 335 -18.57 6.81 -3.76
N ALA A 336 -19.88 6.62 -3.58
CA ALA A 336 -20.80 7.64 -3.05
C ALA A 336 -20.59 7.92 -1.55
N SER A 337 -19.88 7.06 -0.83
CA SER A 337 -19.55 7.25 0.59
C SER A 337 -18.47 8.31 0.79
N HIS A 338 -18.59 9.11 1.84
CA HIS A 338 -17.56 10.05 2.32
C HIS A 338 -16.73 9.49 3.48
N CYS A 339 -17.05 8.29 3.95
CA CYS A 339 -16.42 7.68 5.12
C CYS A 339 -15.08 6.98 4.81
N GLU A 340 -14.18 6.99 5.80
CA GLU A 340 -12.89 6.30 5.73
C GLU A 340 -13.02 4.77 5.82
N TYR A 341 -14.06 4.28 6.50
CA TYR A 341 -14.24 2.86 6.80
C TYR A 341 -15.58 2.36 6.27
N ILE A 342 -15.52 1.28 5.53
CA ILE A 342 -16.67 0.67 4.86
C ILE A 342 -17.03 -0.64 5.55
N ILE A 343 -18.31 -0.82 5.86
CA ILE A 343 -18.86 -2.08 6.36
C ILE A 343 -19.92 -2.52 5.34
N LEU A 344 -19.78 -3.72 4.80
CA LEU A 344 -20.70 -4.30 3.82
C LEU A 344 -21.59 -5.35 4.49
N ILE A 345 -22.87 -5.30 4.18
CA ILE A 345 -23.86 -6.35 4.48
C ILE A 345 -24.78 -6.56 3.27
N ASP A 346 -25.50 -7.69 3.29
CA ASP A 346 -26.59 -7.92 2.35
C ASP A 346 -27.94 -7.48 2.98
N GLY A 347 -28.97 -7.22 2.16
CA GLY A 347 -30.26 -6.68 2.56
C GLY A 347 -31.16 -7.64 3.36
N ASP A 348 -30.63 -8.80 3.74
CA ASP A 348 -31.28 -9.84 4.54
C ASP A 348 -30.53 -10.14 5.85
N MET A 349 -29.64 -9.23 6.28
CA MET A 349 -28.79 -9.39 7.45
C MET A 349 -29.26 -8.54 8.63
N ILE A 350 -29.98 -9.12 9.57
CA ILE A 350 -30.38 -8.45 10.83
C ILE A 350 -29.16 -8.29 11.74
N LEU A 351 -28.92 -7.07 12.22
CA LEU A 351 -27.70 -6.72 12.97
C LEU A 351 -27.88 -6.84 14.48
N GLU A 352 -26.89 -7.39 15.17
CA GLU A 352 -26.80 -7.35 16.64
C GLU A 352 -26.39 -5.93 17.07
N LYS A 353 -26.89 -5.49 18.23
CA LYS A 353 -26.76 -4.10 18.72
C LYS A 353 -25.34 -3.50 18.72
N ASP A 354 -24.30 -4.31 18.90
CA ASP A 354 -22.90 -3.83 18.92
C ASP A 354 -22.18 -4.09 17.59
N PHE A 355 -22.90 -4.37 16.51
CA PHE A 355 -22.34 -4.76 15.21
C PHE A 355 -21.28 -3.76 14.70
N ILE A 356 -21.63 -2.47 14.59
CA ILE A 356 -20.72 -1.40 14.14
C ILE A 356 -19.53 -1.26 15.11
N LYS A 357 -19.82 -1.19 16.41
CA LYS A 357 -18.80 -1.08 17.45
C LYS A 357 -17.78 -2.21 17.40
N ASP A 358 -18.22 -3.42 17.09
CA ASP A 358 -17.35 -4.59 16.98
C ASP A 358 -16.45 -4.51 15.74
N HIS A 359 -16.96 -4.09 14.58
CA HIS A 359 -16.14 -3.84 13.40
C HIS A 359 -15.09 -2.77 13.65
N LEU A 360 -15.47 -1.63 14.21
CA LEU A 360 -14.55 -0.54 14.52
C LEU A 360 -13.47 -0.94 15.54
N LYS A 361 -13.84 -1.76 16.54
CA LYS A 361 -12.88 -2.26 17.54
C LYS A 361 -11.72 -3.04 16.93
N PHE A 362 -11.97 -3.85 15.91
CA PHE A 362 -10.96 -4.66 15.22
C PHE A 362 -10.44 -4.05 13.92
N SER A 363 -10.93 -2.86 13.53
CA SER A 363 -10.49 -2.16 12.33
C SER A 363 -8.98 -1.87 12.35
N GLN A 364 -8.34 -2.05 11.20
CA GLN A 364 -6.91 -1.80 11.00
C GLN A 364 -6.66 -1.53 9.51
N LYS A 365 -5.82 -0.54 9.17
CA LYS A 365 -5.40 -0.32 7.78
C LYS A 365 -4.66 -1.55 7.23
N GLY A 366 -4.89 -1.85 5.97
CA GLY A 366 -4.35 -3.04 5.33
C GLY A 366 -5.01 -4.35 5.79
N LEU A 367 -6.23 -4.28 6.36
CA LEU A 367 -6.95 -5.43 6.88
C LEU A 367 -8.40 -5.46 6.38
N ILE A 368 -8.79 -6.54 5.70
CA ILE A 368 -10.19 -6.91 5.52
C ILE A 368 -10.64 -7.74 6.72
N LEU A 369 -11.70 -7.30 7.38
CA LEU A 369 -12.37 -8.02 8.45
C LEU A 369 -13.64 -8.68 7.96
N GLN A 370 -13.86 -9.93 8.34
CA GLN A 370 -15.15 -10.62 8.19
C GLN A 370 -15.74 -10.91 9.56
N GLY A 371 -16.94 -10.42 9.81
CA GLY A 371 -17.70 -10.69 11.02
C GLY A 371 -18.33 -12.09 11.06
N SER A 372 -19.08 -12.36 12.11
CA SER A 372 -19.78 -13.63 12.32
C SER A 372 -21.19 -13.57 11.74
N ARG A 373 -21.60 -14.66 11.08
CA ARG A 373 -22.95 -14.83 10.53
C ARG A 373 -23.63 -16.03 11.15
N THR A 374 -24.85 -15.83 11.60
CA THR A 374 -25.79 -16.88 12.01
C THR A 374 -26.84 -17.07 10.92
N ILE A 375 -27.01 -18.28 10.43
CA ILE A 375 -28.04 -18.59 9.45
C ILE A 375 -29.29 -19.01 10.22
N LEU A 376 -30.41 -18.32 9.97
CA LEU A 376 -31.72 -18.71 10.46
C LEU A 376 -32.28 -19.82 9.56
N ASN A 377 -33.09 -20.71 10.11
CA ASN A 377 -33.81 -21.67 9.30
C ASN A 377 -35.09 -21.05 8.72
N GLU A 378 -35.78 -21.75 7.84
CA GLU A 378 -36.98 -21.28 7.16
C GLU A 378 -38.07 -20.89 8.14
N ASN A 379 -38.46 -21.77 9.07
CA ASN A 379 -39.49 -21.50 10.06
C ASN A 379 -39.19 -20.29 10.99
N GLU A 380 -37.91 -20.08 11.33
CA GLU A 380 -37.47 -18.91 12.11
C GLU A 380 -37.61 -17.64 11.26
N SER A 381 -37.26 -17.71 9.99
CA SER A 381 -37.30 -16.58 9.05
C SER A 381 -38.76 -16.18 8.74
N ASP A 382 -39.63 -17.14 8.50
CA ASP A 382 -41.05 -16.90 8.24
C ASP A 382 -41.72 -16.19 9.43
N LYS A 383 -41.48 -16.66 10.64
CA LYS A 383 -41.99 -15.98 11.87
C LYS A 383 -41.51 -14.54 11.99
N ILE A 384 -40.27 -14.26 11.61
CA ILE A 384 -39.69 -12.91 11.65
C ILE A 384 -40.35 -12.02 10.60
N LEU A 385 -40.53 -12.56 9.38
CA LEU A 385 -41.15 -11.85 8.26
C LEU A 385 -42.62 -11.58 8.49
N GLU A 386 -43.41 -12.60 8.95
CA GLU A 386 -44.85 -12.46 9.26
C GLU A 386 -45.11 -11.42 10.36
N ASN A 387 -44.30 -11.43 11.41
CA ASN A 387 -44.44 -10.51 12.53
C ASN A 387 -43.74 -9.15 12.33
N GLN A 388 -42.97 -9.00 11.25
CA GLN A 388 -42.09 -7.83 11.00
C GLN A 388 -41.29 -7.43 12.25
N ASN A 389 -40.77 -8.43 12.98
CA ASN A 389 -40.07 -8.23 14.24
C ASN A 389 -38.67 -8.84 14.24
N PHE A 390 -37.67 -8.01 13.91
CA PHE A 390 -36.25 -8.43 13.86
C PHE A 390 -35.73 -8.95 15.21
N LYS A 391 -36.30 -8.57 16.36
CA LYS A 391 -35.85 -9.01 17.70
C LYS A 391 -36.02 -10.51 17.90
N LEU A 392 -36.91 -11.16 17.16
CA LEU A 392 -37.09 -12.62 17.21
C LEU A 392 -35.83 -13.36 16.73
N ALA A 393 -34.99 -12.75 15.88
CA ALA A 393 -33.74 -13.33 15.46
C ALA A 393 -32.74 -13.56 16.61
N PHE A 394 -32.85 -12.78 17.69
CA PHE A 394 -31.92 -12.84 18.83
C PHE A 394 -32.24 -13.97 19.82
N ASN A 395 -33.42 -14.59 19.71
CA ASN A 395 -33.84 -15.69 20.58
C ASN A 395 -33.19 -17.03 20.24
N LYS A 396 -32.38 -17.07 19.18
CA LYS A 396 -31.67 -18.29 18.77
C LYS A 396 -30.61 -18.69 19.79
N LYS A 397 -30.80 -19.86 20.43
CA LYS A 397 -29.85 -20.43 21.38
C LYS A 397 -28.81 -21.30 20.68
N GLY A 398 -27.55 -21.18 21.06
CA GLY A 398 -26.48 -22.06 20.60
C GLY A 398 -25.09 -21.46 20.80
N PHE A 399 -24.12 -22.28 21.27
CA PHE A 399 -22.77 -21.82 21.58
C PHE A 399 -22.03 -21.20 20.37
N LYS A 400 -22.30 -21.67 19.17
CA LYS A 400 -21.67 -21.16 17.93
C LYS A 400 -22.06 -19.74 17.56
N ASN A 401 -23.15 -19.23 18.10
CA ASN A 401 -23.82 -18.04 17.62
C ASN A 401 -24.01 -16.96 18.69
N GLN A 402 -23.41 -17.14 19.87
CA GLN A 402 -23.50 -16.15 20.95
C GLN A 402 -22.33 -15.19 20.93
N LYS A 403 -22.62 -13.92 21.27
CA LYS A 403 -21.58 -12.92 21.46
C LYS A 403 -20.73 -13.26 22.68
N ASN A 404 -19.41 -13.31 22.50
CA ASN A 404 -18.47 -13.48 23.59
C ASN A 404 -17.22 -12.61 23.37
N ASN A 405 -17.23 -11.43 23.97
CA ASN A 405 -16.18 -10.43 23.81
C ASN A 405 -14.80 -10.89 24.29
N PHE A 406 -14.73 -11.78 25.28
CA PHE A 406 -13.47 -12.33 25.76
C PHE A 406 -12.91 -13.33 24.75
N LEU A 407 -13.70 -14.33 24.36
CA LEU A 407 -13.29 -15.32 23.37
C LEU A 407 -12.98 -14.67 22.01
N ALA A 408 -13.73 -13.64 21.60
CA ALA A 408 -13.45 -12.89 20.38
C ALA A 408 -12.05 -12.27 20.40
N LYS A 409 -11.65 -11.62 21.50
CA LYS A 409 -10.29 -11.05 21.66
C LYS A 409 -9.21 -12.11 21.64
N VAL A 410 -9.42 -13.22 22.37
CA VAL A 410 -8.46 -14.31 22.47
C VAL A 410 -8.27 -14.97 21.09
N ILE A 411 -9.36 -15.37 20.45
CA ILE A 411 -9.31 -16.01 19.14
C ILE A 411 -8.74 -15.06 18.08
N TYR A 412 -9.09 -13.76 18.10
CA TYR A 412 -8.52 -12.78 17.19
C TYR A 412 -6.99 -12.67 17.35
N LYS A 413 -6.49 -12.66 18.58
CA LYS A 413 -5.05 -12.61 18.89
C LYS A 413 -4.30 -13.84 18.36
N PHE A 414 -4.94 -15.02 18.46
CA PHE A 414 -4.36 -16.30 18.03
C PHE A 414 -4.82 -16.76 16.65
N SER A 415 -5.77 -16.05 16.01
CA SER A 415 -6.18 -16.38 14.65
C SER A 415 -4.97 -16.32 13.72
N LYS A 416 -4.72 -17.42 13.03
CA LYS A 416 -3.69 -17.45 11.99
C LYS A 416 -4.06 -16.42 10.94
N ILE A 417 -3.11 -15.53 10.63
CA ILE A 417 -3.23 -14.60 9.51
C ILE A 417 -3.29 -15.48 8.26
N ASP A 418 -4.34 -15.36 7.47
CA ASP A 418 -4.52 -16.15 6.25
C ASP A 418 -3.45 -15.87 5.14
N LYS A 419 -2.35 -15.19 5.49
CA LYS A 419 -1.16 -15.00 4.64
C LYS A 419 -0.50 -16.29 4.17
N LYS A 420 -0.63 -17.41 4.90
CA LYS A 420 -0.01 -18.69 4.53
C LYS A 420 -0.77 -19.45 3.44
N ILE A 421 -1.91 -18.95 3.00
CA ILE A 421 -2.78 -19.64 2.04
C ILE A 421 -2.30 -19.46 0.58
N PHE A 422 -1.46 -18.47 0.31
CA PHE A 422 -0.99 -18.21 -1.07
C PHE A 422 0.34 -18.86 -1.41
N LYS A 423 0.36 -20.18 -1.45
CA LYS A 423 1.06 -20.91 -2.50
C LYS A 423 0.20 -20.78 -3.77
N LYS A 424 0.80 -20.65 -4.94
CA LYS A 424 0.18 -20.41 -6.29
C LYS A 424 -1.10 -21.21 -6.63
N THR A 425 -1.61 -22.05 -5.74
CA THR A 425 -2.72 -22.97 -5.96
C THR A 425 -3.82 -22.92 -4.90
N THR A 426 -3.71 -22.06 -3.88
CA THR A 426 -4.66 -22.11 -2.75
C THR A 426 -5.77 -21.09 -2.92
N LEU A 427 -6.98 -21.58 -3.13
CA LEU A 427 -8.19 -20.77 -3.25
C LEU A 427 -8.59 -20.12 -1.92
N VAL A 428 -9.00 -18.85 -1.95
CA VAL A 428 -9.62 -18.18 -0.78
C VAL A 428 -10.96 -18.86 -0.49
N LYS A 429 -11.08 -19.48 0.67
CA LYS A 429 -12.31 -20.17 1.06
C LYS A 429 -13.09 -19.33 2.08
N GLY A 430 -14.39 -19.19 1.83
CA GLY A 430 -15.38 -18.67 2.76
C GLY A 430 -15.26 -17.18 3.07
N SER A 431 -14.71 -16.36 2.18
CA SER A 431 -14.94 -14.92 2.15
C SER A 431 -16.39 -14.64 1.80
N LYS A 432 -16.99 -13.64 2.42
CA LYS A 432 -18.40 -13.26 2.22
C LYS A 432 -18.59 -11.78 2.46
N THR A 433 -19.05 -11.07 1.46
CA THR A 433 -19.34 -9.63 1.54
C THR A 433 -20.53 -9.31 2.45
N CYS A 434 -21.41 -10.27 2.71
CA CYS A 434 -22.57 -10.08 3.60
C CYS A 434 -22.25 -9.69 5.05
N ASN A 435 -20.98 -9.68 5.44
CA ASN A 435 -20.52 -9.19 6.74
C ASN A 435 -19.01 -8.94 6.67
N MET A 436 -18.61 -7.87 5.97
CA MET A 436 -17.20 -7.57 5.68
C MET A 436 -16.92 -6.09 5.93
N SER A 437 -15.70 -5.75 6.35
CA SER A 437 -15.31 -4.35 6.47
C SER A 437 -13.82 -4.11 6.16
N PHE A 438 -13.50 -2.89 5.71
CA PHE A 438 -12.17 -2.45 5.32
C PHE A 438 -12.08 -0.92 5.26
N TYR A 439 -10.88 -0.37 5.21
CA TYR A 439 -10.69 1.05 4.91
C TYR A 439 -10.94 1.33 3.41
N LYS A 440 -11.64 2.42 3.11
CA LYS A 440 -11.93 2.84 1.72
C LYS A 440 -10.66 2.96 0.88
N GLN A 441 -9.58 3.51 1.46
CA GLN A 441 -8.28 3.59 0.81
C GLN A 441 -7.73 2.21 0.39
N ASP A 442 -7.92 1.17 1.21
CA ASP A 442 -7.48 -0.20 0.89
C ASP A 442 -8.28 -0.79 -0.30
N PHE A 443 -9.56 -0.43 -0.41
CA PHE A 443 -10.40 -0.78 -1.56
C PHE A 443 -9.96 -0.07 -2.85
N GLU A 444 -9.61 1.21 -2.77
CA GLU A 444 -9.16 2.01 -3.92
C GLU A 444 -7.85 1.48 -4.51
N VAL A 445 -6.90 1.06 -3.66
CA VAL A 445 -5.60 0.50 -4.09
C VAL A 445 -5.75 -0.72 -4.98
N ILE A 446 -6.80 -1.52 -4.77
CA ILE A 446 -7.07 -2.72 -5.58
C ILE A 446 -8.19 -2.49 -6.61
N GLU A 447 -8.58 -1.23 -6.86
CA GLU A 447 -9.61 -0.80 -7.82
C GLU A 447 -11.02 -1.36 -7.55
N GLY A 448 -11.32 -1.68 -6.29
CA GLY A 448 -12.64 -2.14 -5.89
C GLY A 448 -12.98 -3.55 -6.32
N PHE A 449 -14.28 -3.86 -6.37
CA PHE A 449 -14.78 -5.14 -6.88
C PHE A 449 -14.63 -5.19 -8.40
N ASN A 450 -14.30 -6.37 -8.93
CA ASN A 450 -14.22 -6.60 -10.36
C ASN A 450 -15.64 -6.65 -10.98
N GLU A 451 -15.96 -5.68 -11.80
CA GLU A 451 -17.30 -5.52 -12.42
C GLU A 451 -17.56 -6.51 -13.59
N ASN A 452 -16.56 -7.31 -13.98
CA ASN A 452 -16.73 -8.39 -14.95
C ASN A 452 -17.48 -9.60 -14.37
N PHE A 453 -17.67 -9.65 -13.04
CA PHE A 453 -18.52 -10.66 -12.40
C PHE A 453 -19.99 -10.33 -12.64
N ILE A 454 -20.66 -11.16 -13.42
CA ILE A 454 -22.11 -11.13 -13.68
C ILE A 454 -22.71 -12.40 -13.11
N GLY A 455 -23.88 -12.30 -12.46
CA GLY A 455 -24.47 -13.44 -11.78
C GLY A 455 -23.80 -13.77 -10.47
N TRP A 456 -24.23 -14.85 -9.84
CA TRP A 456 -23.81 -15.21 -8.49
C TRP A 456 -22.45 -15.94 -8.47
N GLY A 457 -21.57 -15.51 -7.56
CA GLY A 457 -20.45 -16.31 -7.05
C GLY A 457 -19.06 -15.85 -7.49
N ARG A 458 -18.11 -16.00 -6.57
CA ARG A 458 -16.66 -15.74 -6.66
C ARG A 458 -16.21 -14.28 -6.57
N GLU A 459 -17.05 -13.28 -6.71
CA GLU A 459 -16.69 -11.86 -6.66
C GLU A 459 -16.01 -11.46 -5.32
N ASP A 460 -16.51 -11.96 -4.17
CA ASP A 460 -15.90 -11.73 -2.86
C ASP A 460 -14.58 -12.49 -2.67
N SER A 461 -14.48 -13.70 -3.22
CA SER A 461 -13.22 -14.47 -3.15
C SER A 461 -12.12 -13.85 -4.00
N GLU A 462 -12.47 -13.31 -5.16
CA GLU A 462 -11.59 -12.60 -6.07
C GLU A 462 -11.12 -11.27 -5.47
N PHE A 463 -12.04 -10.47 -4.93
CA PHE A 463 -11.73 -9.23 -4.23
C PHE A 463 -10.72 -9.44 -3.09
N VAL A 464 -10.96 -10.45 -2.23
CA VAL A 464 -10.04 -10.80 -1.14
C VAL A 464 -8.71 -11.32 -1.68
N ALA A 465 -8.69 -12.06 -2.80
CA ALA A 465 -7.46 -12.56 -3.41
C ALA A 465 -6.55 -11.40 -3.87
N ARG A 466 -7.10 -10.43 -4.64
CA ARG A 466 -6.34 -9.25 -5.07
C ARG A 466 -5.80 -8.46 -3.88
N PHE A 467 -6.61 -8.31 -2.83
CA PHE A 467 -6.17 -7.63 -1.63
C PHE A 467 -5.00 -8.34 -0.94
N LEU A 468 -5.02 -9.67 -0.87
CA LEU A 468 -3.93 -10.45 -0.32
C LEU A 468 -2.66 -10.38 -1.19
N PHE A 469 -2.80 -10.35 -2.52
CA PHE A 469 -1.66 -10.15 -3.44
C PHE A 469 -1.07 -8.75 -3.32
N SER A 470 -1.86 -7.73 -3.02
CA SER A 470 -1.38 -6.38 -2.69
C SER A 470 -0.76 -6.25 -1.28
N ASN A 471 -0.41 -7.37 -0.64
CA ASN A 471 0.12 -7.45 0.72
C ASN A 471 -0.88 -7.11 1.84
N GLY A 472 -2.16 -7.10 1.57
CA GLY A 472 -3.21 -6.98 2.57
C GLY A 472 -3.32 -8.22 3.50
N ILE A 473 -4.17 -8.12 4.50
CA ILE A 473 -4.46 -9.19 5.46
C ILE A 473 -5.97 -9.43 5.48
N PHE A 474 -6.39 -10.69 5.47
CA PHE A 474 -7.79 -11.07 5.69
C PHE A 474 -7.95 -11.77 7.03
N ARG A 475 -8.95 -11.37 7.84
CA ARG A 475 -9.24 -11.98 9.14
C ARG A 475 -10.73 -12.14 9.38
N ARG A 476 -11.08 -13.25 10.04
CA ARG A 476 -12.43 -13.49 10.55
C ARG A 476 -12.48 -13.22 12.04
N ILE A 477 -13.53 -12.53 12.48
CA ILE A 477 -13.86 -12.31 13.88
C ILE A 477 -14.94 -13.31 14.27
N LYS A 478 -14.60 -14.26 15.14
CA LYS A 478 -15.61 -15.17 15.73
C LYS A 478 -16.18 -14.52 16.99
N PHE A 479 -17.45 -14.77 17.27
CA PHE A 479 -18.18 -14.30 18.46
C PHE A 479 -18.31 -12.77 18.59
N SER A 480 -18.14 -12.04 17.52
CA SER A 480 -18.22 -10.58 17.46
C SER A 480 -18.69 -10.13 16.09
N ALA A 481 -19.19 -8.91 15.96
CA ALA A 481 -19.81 -8.40 14.73
C ALA A 481 -20.86 -9.39 14.19
N LEU A 482 -21.85 -9.71 15.05
CA LEU A 482 -22.84 -10.73 14.74
C LEU A 482 -23.96 -10.15 13.88
N ALA A 483 -24.33 -10.89 12.84
CA ALA A 483 -25.51 -10.65 12.04
C ALA A 483 -26.27 -11.96 11.79
N TYR A 484 -27.59 -11.87 11.66
CA TYR A 484 -28.49 -13.00 11.48
C TYR A 484 -29.05 -12.94 10.07
N HIS A 485 -28.76 -13.98 9.28
CA HIS A 485 -29.16 -14.07 7.89
C HIS A 485 -30.54 -14.69 7.79
N ILE A 486 -31.50 -13.95 7.27
CA ILE A 486 -32.87 -14.43 7.00
C ILE A 486 -32.79 -15.46 5.87
N TYR A 487 -33.41 -16.60 6.05
CA TYR A 487 -33.41 -17.66 5.05
C TYR A 487 -34.07 -17.22 3.74
N HIS A 488 -33.45 -17.59 2.65
CA HIS A 488 -33.99 -17.51 1.31
C HIS A 488 -33.46 -18.66 0.45
N GLN A 489 -34.16 -18.98 -0.62
CA GLN A 489 -33.66 -19.93 -1.60
C GLN A 489 -32.34 -19.45 -2.22
N GLU A 490 -31.46 -20.39 -2.56
CA GLU A 490 -30.17 -20.04 -3.19
C GLU A 490 -30.40 -19.42 -4.57
N ASN A 491 -29.57 -18.43 -4.90
CA ASN A 491 -29.57 -17.80 -6.22
C ASN A 491 -29.17 -18.78 -7.33
N ASP A 492 -29.58 -18.47 -8.55
CA ASP A 492 -29.18 -19.21 -9.74
C ASP A 492 -27.65 -19.27 -9.89
N LYS A 493 -27.14 -20.46 -10.22
CA LYS A 493 -25.71 -20.76 -10.34
C LYS A 493 -25.20 -20.84 -11.77
N ASN A 494 -26.01 -20.47 -12.78
CA ASN A 494 -25.66 -20.63 -14.20
C ASN A 494 -24.34 -19.93 -14.57
N MET A 495 -24.03 -18.78 -13.95
CA MET A 495 -22.81 -18.02 -14.23
C MET A 495 -21.61 -18.45 -13.37
N LEU A 496 -21.77 -19.40 -12.45
CA LEU A 496 -20.72 -19.77 -11.49
C LEU A 496 -19.44 -20.28 -12.16
N GLN A 497 -19.55 -21.01 -13.28
CA GLN A 497 -18.39 -21.56 -13.99
C GLN A 497 -17.54 -20.43 -14.61
N GLY A 498 -18.15 -19.51 -15.37
CA GLY A 498 -17.44 -18.35 -15.94
C GLY A 498 -16.82 -17.46 -14.87
N ASN A 499 -17.56 -17.19 -13.79
CA ASN A 499 -17.05 -16.45 -12.65
C ASN A 499 -15.88 -17.18 -11.96
N HIS A 500 -15.88 -18.50 -11.95
CA HIS A 500 -14.77 -19.28 -11.40
C HIS A 500 -13.51 -19.16 -12.26
N GLU A 501 -13.64 -19.08 -13.58
CA GLU A 501 -12.50 -18.86 -14.50
C GLU A 501 -11.85 -17.50 -14.30
N ILE A 502 -12.65 -16.42 -14.16
CA ILE A 502 -12.14 -15.08 -13.82
C ILE A 502 -11.34 -15.13 -12.51
N TYR A 503 -11.87 -15.81 -11.49
CA TYR A 503 -11.20 -15.98 -10.21
C TYR A 503 -9.89 -16.77 -10.32
N LEU A 504 -9.87 -17.87 -11.10
CA LEU A 504 -8.66 -18.67 -11.33
C LEU A 504 -7.59 -17.88 -12.07
N ASP A 505 -7.97 -17.04 -13.02
CA ASP A 505 -7.06 -16.15 -13.72
C ASP A 505 -6.40 -15.13 -12.77
N THR A 506 -7.18 -14.54 -11.85
CA THR A 506 -6.65 -13.69 -10.78
C THR A 506 -5.63 -14.42 -9.90
N ILE A 507 -5.90 -15.67 -9.53
CA ILE A 507 -4.99 -16.47 -8.70
C ILE A 507 -3.71 -16.84 -9.46
N LYS A 508 -3.84 -17.32 -10.72
CA LYS A 508 -2.72 -17.74 -11.56
C LYS A 508 -1.73 -16.61 -11.81
N ASN A 509 -2.26 -15.43 -12.14
CA ASN A 509 -1.48 -14.26 -12.50
C ASN A 509 -1.16 -13.33 -11.30
N GLN A 510 -1.59 -13.68 -10.08
CA GLN A 510 -1.41 -12.90 -8.86
C GLN A 510 -1.80 -11.42 -9.04
N LYS A 511 -2.92 -11.19 -9.72
CA LYS A 511 -3.40 -9.84 -10.03
C LYS A 511 -3.70 -9.07 -8.74
N THR A 512 -3.27 -7.83 -8.68
CA THR A 512 -3.58 -6.89 -7.58
C THR A 512 -4.69 -5.92 -7.95
N THR A 513 -4.91 -5.72 -9.25
CA THR A 513 -5.97 -4.89 -9.83
C THR A 513 -6.75 -5.71 -10.86
N TRP A 514 -7.92 -5.23 -11.30
CA TRP A 514 -8.73 -5.93 -12.30
C TRP A 514 -8.87 -5.18 -13.63
N ARG A 515 -8.56 -3.90 -13.64
CA ARG A 515 -8.48 -3.08 -14.85
C ARG A 515 -7.04 -3.12 -15.37
N ASN A 516 -6.68 -4.17 -16.09
CA ASN A 516 -5.37 -4.38 -16.75
C ASN A 516 -4.11 -4.09 -15.93
#